data_3122e132ff1cdbf13fbd750eed332ee1
#
_entry.id   3122e132ff1cdbf13fbd750eed332ee1
#
_cell.length_a   1.000
_cell.length_b   1.000
_cell.length_c   1.000
_cell.angle_alpha   90.00
_cell.angle_beta   90.00
_cell.angle_gamma   90.00
#
_symmetry.space_group_name_H-M   'P 1'
#
loop_
_entity.id
_entity.type
_entity.pdbx_description
1 polymer ?
#
loop_
_entity_poly.entity_id
_entity_poly.type
_entity_poly.pdbx_seq_one_letter_code
_entity_poly.pdbx_strand_id
1 'polypeptide(L)'
;MGAIFTNIAEIFAKSGWAQIFFTEGGWKYAVMLAVACVLLYLAIVKQFEPLLLLPIGFGMLMTNLPLDGIFHMDIFINETNHIDWALLGSSGGMVDYIYLGVKLGIYPPLIFLGIGTMTDFEPLIARPSSLLLGAAAQLGIFFTFVGAKILGFTNKEAASIGIIGGADGPTAIFVTTRLAPHLLGSIAVAAYCYMALVPVIQPPIMKALTTEKERQIVMTAPRRVSKTEKILFPIIVTIIVALTLPDAAILVGCLMMGNLMKESGVVERITKTAGNELMNIITIFLGFSVGCTTNAATFLNIQTVEIIVLGIVAFGVGTAGGVLLGKVMCLVTHGKINPLIGSAGVSAVPMAARVSQKEGQRADPGNFLLMHAMGPNVAGVIGSAVAAGVFIALFG
;
A
#
# COMPACT_ATOMS: atom_id res chain seq x y z
N MET A 1 -51.60 18.36 -19.07
CA MET A 1 -50.23 18.83 -19.27
C MET A 1 -49.60 19.37 -17.97
N GLY A 2 -50.29 20.19 -17.17
CA GLY A 2 -49.72 20.71 -15.89
C GLY A 2 -49.22 19.64 -14.92
N ALA A 3 -50.02 18.59 -14.64
CA ALA A 3 -49.64 17.51 -13.73
C ALA A 3 -48.36 16.75 -14.17
N ILE A 4 -48.17 16.59 -15.49
CA ILE A 4 -46.97 15.91 -16.02
C ILE A 4 -45.71 16.80 -15.80
N PHE A 5 -45.82 18.10 -16.03
CA PHE A 5 -44.71 19.04 -15.77
C PHE A 5 -44.38 19.12 -14.29
N THR A 6 -45.39 19.11 -13.41
CA THR A 6 -45.20 19.11 -11.95
C THR A 6 -44.47 17.84 -11.50
N ASN A 7 -44.89 16.66 -11.99
CA ASN A 7 -44.24 15.38 -11.67
C ASN A 7 -42.80 15.31 -12.21
N ILE A 8 -42.53 15.82 -13.41
CA ILE A 8 -41.14 15.90 -13.95
C ILE A 8 -40.28 16.84 -13.12
N ALA A 9 -40.82 18.01 -12.73
CA ALA A 9 -40.11 18.95 -11.88
C ALA A 9 -39.80 18.36 -10.47
N GLU A 10 -40.75 17.60 -9.90
CA GLU A 10 -40.51 16.91 -8.63
C GLU A 10 -39.47 15.77 -8.73
N ILE A 11 -39.47 15.00 -9.82
CA ILE A 11 -38.45 13.99 -10.09
C ILE A 11 -37.10 14.66 -10.27
N PHE A 12 -37.02 15.76 -11.00
CA PHE A 12 -35.79 16.51 -11.17
C PHE A 12 -35.29 17.09 -9.83
N ALA A 13 -36.17 17.69 -9.05
CA ALA A 13 -35.83 18.25 -7.73
C ALA A 13 -35.32 17.21 -6.72
N LYS A 14 -35.76 15.94 -6.87
CA LYS A 14 -35.29 14.79 -6.09
C LYS A 14 -34.08 14.09 -6.73
N SER A 15 -33.64 14.51 -7.93
CA SER A 15 -32.52 13.89 -8.62
C SER A 15 -31.17 14.28 -8.02
N GLY A 16 -30.15 13.44 -8.19
CA GLY A 16 -28.78 13.75 -7.83
C GLY A 16 -28.23 15.02 -8.53
N TRP A 17 -28.75 15.37 -9.71
CA TRP A 17 -28.40 16.62 -10.39
C TRP A 17 -28.83 17.84 -9.57
N ALA A 18 -30.04 17.82 -9.03
CA ALA A 18 -30.53 18.90 -8.20
C ALA A 18 -29.69 19.04 -6.92
N GLN A 19 -29.26 17.94 -6.34
CA GLN A 19 -28.39 17.95 -5.17
C GLN A 19 -27.01 18.53 -5.48
N ILE A 20 -26.41 18.24 -6.64
CA ILE A 20 -25.10 18.78 -7.03
C ILE A 20 -25.18 20.30 -7.30
N PHE A 21 -26.21 20.76 -8.02
CA PHE A 21 -26.21 22.12 -8.52
C PHE A 21 -27.00 23.11 -7.66
N PHE A 22 -27.99 22.67 -6.88
CA PHE A 22 -28.92 23.54 -6.17
C PHE A 22 -28.87 23.42 -4.64
N THR A 23 -28.10 22.45 -4.10
CA THR A 23 -27.96 22.30 -2.64
C THR A 23 -26.71 23.01 -2.13
N GLU A 24 -26.80 23.65 -0.97
CA GLU A 24 -25.65 24.26 -0.30
C GLU A 24 -24.57 23.20 -0.02
N GLY A 25 -23.36 23.42 -0.53
CA GLY A 25 -22.28 22.43 -0.45
C GLY A 25 -22.28 21.38 -1.56
N GLY A 26 -23.23 21.40 -2.51
CA GLY A 26 -23.30 20.46 -3.63
C GLY A 26 -22.05 20.44 -4.52
N TRP A 27 -21.33 21.58 -4.59
CA TRP A 27 -20.05 21.67 -5.30
C TRP A 27 -19.00 20.65 -4.81
N LYS A 28 -19.09 20.22 -3.55
CA LYS A 28 -18.18 19.20 -2.98
C LYS A 28 -18.34 17.86 -3.69
N TYR A 29 -19.56 17.46 -4.05
CA TYR A 29 -19.81 16.27 -4.85
C TYR A 29 -19.16 16.36 -6.23
N ALA A 30 -19.30 17.52 -6.91
CA ALA A 30 -18.67 17.75 -8.21
C ALA A 30 -17.14 17.65 -8.14
N VAL A 31 -16.51 18.21 -7.10
CA VAL A 31 -15.06 18.09 -6.87
C VAL A 31 -14.66 16.64 -6.65
N MET A 32 -15.38 15.90 -5.80
CA MET A 32 -15.07 14.49 -5.54
C MET A 32 -15.24 13.61 -6.77
N LEU A 33 -16.28 13.86 -7.58
CA LEU A 33 -16.46 13.18 -8.88
C LEU A 33 -15.29 13.48 -9.82
N ALA A 34 -14.83 14.73 -9.87
CA ALA A 34 -13.65 15.07 -10.67
C ALA A 34 -12.40 14.35 -10.17
N VAL A 35 -12.16 14.29 -8.84
CA VAL A 35 -11.06 13.53 -8.23
C VAL A 35 -11.16 12.04 -8.59
N ALA A 36 -12.34 11.43 -8.45
CA ALA A 36 -12.57 10.04 -8.83
C ALA A 36 -12.27 9.79 -10.32
N CYS A 37 -12.72 10.68 -11.21
CA CYS A 37 -12.40 10.60 -12.64
C CYS A 37 -10.90 10.74 -12.92
N VAL A 38 -10.19 11.58 -12.19
CA VAL A 38 -8.71 11.69 -12.29
C VAL A 38 -8.05 10.38 -11.86
N LEU A 39 -8.48 9.76 -10.76
CA LEU A 39 -7.95 8.47 -10.32
C LEU A 39 -8.21 7.37 -11.37
N LEU A 40 -9.41 7.33 -11.93
CA LEU A 40 -9.76 6.40 -13.02
C LEU A 40 -8.90 6.65 -14.26
N TYR A 41 -8.68 7.91 -14.64
CA TYR A 41 -7.78 8.26 -15.74
C TYR A 41 -6.34 7.79 -15.48
N LEU A 42 -5.83 7.99 -14.26
CA LEU A 42 -4.49 7.51 -13.88
C LEU A 42 -4.40 5.98 -13.94
N ALA A 43 -5.42 5.27 -13.48
CA ALA A 43 -5.48 3.82 -13.54
C ALA A 43 -5.56 3.29 -14.99
N ILE A 44 -6.45 3.85 -15.82
CA ILE A 44 -6.75 3.32 -17.15
C ILE A 44 -5.73 3.78 -18.19
N VAL A 45 -5.47 5.10 -18.26
CA VAL A 45 -4.64 5.68 -19.34
C VAL A 45 -3.16 5.66 -18.99
N LYS A 46 -2.82 6.01 -17.73
CA LYS A 46 -1.43 6.00 -17.26
C LYS A 46 -0.99 4.64 -16.75
N GLN A 47 -1.90 3.70 -16.58
CA GLN A 47 -1.66 2.35 -16.04
C GLN A 47 -0.93 2.37 -14.67
N PHE A 48 -1.29 3.34 -13.84
CA PHE A 48 -0.78 3.48 -12.50
C PHE A 48 -1.52 2.53 -11.55
N GLU A 49 -0.85 1.46 -11.13
CA GLU A 49 -1.38 0.42 -10.23
C GLU A 49 -2.87 0.08 -10.50
N PRO A 50 -3.20 -0.32 -11.75
CA PRO A 50 -4.60 -0.39 -12.22
C PRO A 50 -5.45 -1.38 -11.41
N LEU A 51 -4.84 -2.43 -10.86
CA LEU A 51 -5.56 -3.47 -10.11
C LEU A 51 -6.25 -2.93 -8.86
N LEU A 52 -5.66 -1.94 -8.20
CA LEU A 52 -6.21 -1.34 -6.98
C LEU A 52 -6.80 0.04 -7.21
N LEU A 53 -6.12 0.88 -7.98
CA LEU A 53 -6.55 2.27 -8.18
C LEU A 53 -7.89 2.37 -8.95
N LEU A 54 -8.16 1.43 -9.86
CA LEU A 54 -9.43 1.40 -10.61
C LEU A 54 -10.62 1.10 -9.68
N PRO A 55 -10.65 0.01 -8.90
CA PRO A 55 -11.75 -0.21 -7.96
C PRO A 55 -11.85 0.85 -6.87
N ILE A 56 -10.75 1.43 -6.38
CA ILE A 56 -10.79 2.57 -5.43
C ILE A 56 -11.44 3.79 -6.09
N GLY A 57 -11.00 4.18 -7.28
CA GLY A 57 -11.55 5.31 -8.01
C GLY A 57 -13.04 5.13 -8.34
N PHE A 58 -13.46 3.90 -8.66
CA PHE A 58 -14.86 3.61 -8.93
C PHE A 58 -15.70 3.61 -7.64
N GLY A 59 -15.19 3.06 -6.54
CA GLY A 59 -15.83 3.13 -5.23
C GLY A 59 -16.01 4.59 -4.77
N MET A 60 -14.97 5.42 -4.92
CA MET A 60 -15.05 6.85 -4.66
C MET A 60 -16.09 7.56 -5.55
N LEU A 61 -16.17 7.19 -6.83
CA LEU A 61 -17.18 7.73 -7.73
C LEU A 61 -18.58 7.37 -7.21
N MET A 62 -18.83 6.12 -6.86
CA MET A 62 -20.15 5.64 -6.41
C MET A 62 -20.61 6.32 -5.13
N THR A 63 -19.74 6.42 -4.11
CA THR A 63 -20.13 7.00 -2.80
C THR A 63 -20.30 8.53 -2.85
N ASN A 64 -19.76 9.21 -3.87
CA ASN A 64 -19.91 10.65 -4.08
C ASN A 64 -20.98 11.03 -5.11
N LEU A 65 -21.69 10.05 -5.67
CA LEU A 65 -22.96 10.32 -6.32
C LEU A 65 -23.99 10.60 -5.21
N PRO A 66 -24.87 11.59 -5.38
CA PRO A 66 -25.90 11.88 -4.38
C PRO A 66 -26.99 10.78 -4.40
N LEU A 67 -26.63 9.62 -3.90
CA LEU A 67 -27.47 8.43 -3.77
C LEU A 67 -27.44 8.05 -2.28
N ASP A 68 -28.60 8.08 -1.63
CA ASP A 68 -28.71 7.67 -0.22
C ASP A 68 -28.52 6.16 -0.08
N GLY A 69 -27.67 5.73 0.85
CA GLY A 69 -27.61 4.34 1.32
C GLY A 69 -26.72 3.38 0.52
N ILE A 70 -25.66 3.85 -0.17
CA ILE A 70 -24.65 2.95 -0.76
C ILE A 70 -23.66 2.44 0.28
N PHE A 71 -23.19 3.30 1.18
CA PHE A 71 -22.24 3.00 2.25
C PHE A 71 -22.58 3.78 3.51
N HIS A 72 -22.70 3.08 4.63
CA HIS A 72 -23.09 3.65 5.92
C HIS A 72 -21.88 3.67 6.87
N MET A 73 -21.15 4.78 6.87
CA MET A 73 -19.91 4.93 7.63
C MET A 73 -20.17 4.88 9.15
N ASP A 74 -21.31 5.34 9.61
CA ASP A 74 -21.78 5.33 11.01
C ASP A 74 -21.85 3.92 11.63
N ILE A 75 -22.08 2.89 10.79
CA ILE A 75 -22.02 1.48 11.23
C ILE A 75 -20.61 1.12 11.75
N PHE A 76 -19.55 1.71 11.17
CA PHE A 76 -18.17 1.30 11.38
C PHE A 76 -17.33 2.33 12.14
N ILE A 77 -17.69 3.60 12.07
CA ILE A 77 -16.98 4.74 12.69
C ILE A 77 -17.97 5.46 13.59
N ASN A 78 -18.02 5.06 14.84
CA ASN A 78 -18.81 5.61 15.90
C ASN A 78 -17.94 5.92 17.13
N GLU A 79 -18.51 6.50 18.18
CA GLU A 79 -17.80 6.87 19.41
C GLU A 79 -17.06 5.70 20.06
N THR A 80 -17.61 4.49 19.94
CA THR A 80 -17.04 3.27 20.53
C THR A 80 -16.02 2.59 19.63
N ASN A 81 -15.90 3.01 18.38
CA ASN A 81 -15.09 2.38 17.32
C ASN A 81 -15.38 0.88 17.11
N HIS A 82 -16.56 0.42 17.55
CA HIS A 82 -17.05 -0.94 17.33
C HIS A 82 -18.07 -0.97 16.20
N ILE A 83 -18.24 -2.16 15.60
CA ILE A 83 -19.27 -2.36 14.57
C ILE A 83 -20.65 -2.35 15.23
N ASP A 84 -21.55 -1.51 14.75
CA ASP A 84 -22.97 -1.56 15.14
C ASP A 84 -23.68 -2.68 14.36
N TRP A 85 -23.71 -3.86 14.96
CA TRP A 85 -24.32 -5.05 14.36
C TRP A 85 -25.84 -4.93 14.20
N ALA A 86 -26.51 -4.14 15.04
CA ALA A 86 -27.95 -3.93 14.92
C ALA A 86 -28.26 -3.05 13.72
N LEU A 87 -27.50 -1.96 13.55
CA LEU A 87 -27.63 -1.06 12.41
C LEU A 87 -27.21 -1.76 11.11
N LEU A 88 -26.15 -2.54 11.12
CA LEU A 88 -25.72 -3.34 9.97
C LEU A 88 -26.81 -4.33 9.53
N GLY A 89 -27.48 -4.99 10.48
CA GLY A 89 -28.56 -5.95 10.17
C GLY A 89 -29.85 -5.31 9.67
N SER A 90 -30.13 -4.06 10.03
CA SER A 90 -31.37 -3.36 9.67
C SER A 90 -31.26 -2.51 8.41
N SER A 91 -30.11 -1.87 8.19
CA SER A 91 -29.89 -0.91 7.07
C SER A 91 -28.64 -1.18 6.25
N GLY A 92 -27.83 -2.19 6.60
CA GLY A 92 -26.60 -2.51 5.88
C GLY A 92 -26.86 -2.97 4.46
N GLY A 93 -26.16 -2.36 3.48
CA GLY A 93 -26.15 -2.73 2.08
C GLY A 93 -24.99 -3.66 1.70
N MET A 94 -24.91 -4.04 0.42
CA MET A 94 -23.86 -4.92 -0.09
C MET A 94 -22.45 -4.38 0.23
N VAL A 95 -22.23 -3.08 0.09
CA VAL A 95 -20.92 -2.45 0.31
C VAL A 95 -20.51 -2.54 1.78
N ASP A 96 -21.47 -2.37 2.71
CA ASP A 96 -21.21 -2.47 4.15
C ASP A 96 -20.77 -3.88 4.53
N TYR A 97 -21.41 -4.93 3.97
CA TYR A 97 -20.99 -6.31 4.19
C TYR A 97 -19.61 -6.63 3.59
N ILE A 98 -19.29 -6.09 2.41
CA ILE A 98 -17.94 -6.24 1.82
C ILE A 98 -16.91 -5.50 2.69
N TYR A 99 -17.24 -4.30 3.18
CA TYR A 99 -16.34 -3.52 4.04
C TYR A 99 -16.02 -4.21 5.38
N LEU A 100 -16.84 -5.15 5.86
CA LEU A 100 -16.49 -5.97 7.02
C LEU A 100 -15.13 -6.65 6.88
N GLY A 101 -14.77 -7.12 5.69
CA GLY A 101 -13.46 -7.73 5.43
C GLY A 101 -12.29 -6.75 5.61
N VAL A 102 -12.53 -5.45 5.39
CA VAL A 102 -11.58 -4.38 5.72
C VAL A 102 -11.56 -4.14 7.23
N LYS A 103 -12.74 -3.86 7.82
CA LYS A 103 -12.88 -3.47 9.23
C LYS A 103 -12.38 -4.56 10.19
N LEU A 104 -12.60 -5.83 9.86
CA LEU A 104 -12.13 -6.99 10.63
C LEU A 104 -10.67 -7.36 10.32
N GLY A 105 -10.01 -6.67 9.38
CA GLY A 105 -8.62 -6.91 9.02
C GLY A 105 -8.39 -8.23 8.29
N ILE A 106 -9.38 -8.73 7.52
CA ILE A 106 -9.30 -10.01 6.79
C ILE A 106 -8.56 -9.85 5.47
N TYR A 107 -8.85 -8.80 4.70
CA TYR A 107 -8.30 -8.64 3.35
C TYR A 107 -6.80 -8.42 3.29
N PRO A 108 -6.16 -7.56 4.12
CA PRO A 108 -4.73 -7.34 4.02
C PRO A 108 -3.89 -8.61 4.22
N PRO A 109 -4.13 -9.47 5.23
CA PRO A 109 -3.42 -10.74 5.35
C PRO A 109 -3.62 -11.69 4.15
N LEU A 110 -4.81 -11.72 3.56
CA LEU A 110 -5.08 -12.54 2.37
C LEU A 110 -4.35 -12.01 1.13
N ILE A 111 -4.18 -10.69 1.00
CA ILE A 111 -3.33 -10.11 -0.05
C ILE A 111 -1.87 -10.51 0.19
N PHE A 112 -1.38 -10.47 1.45
CA PHE A 112 -0.04 -10.93 1.78
C PHE A 112 0.18 -12.42 1.46
N LEU A 113 -0.84 -13.26 1.64
CA LEU A 113 -0.80 -14.66 1.20
C LEU A 113 -0.56 -14.75 -0.32
N GLY A 114 -1.32 -14.00 -1.11
CA GLY A 114 -1.15 -13.93 -2.56
C GLY A 114 0.22 -13.39 -2.97
N ILE A 115 0.68 -12.30 -2.36
CA ILE A 115 2.02 -11.74 -2.58
C ILE A 115 3.10 -12.79 -2.27
N GLY A 116 2.94 -13.57 -1.19
CA GLY A 116 3.88 -14.64 -0.82
C GLY A 116 4.02 -15.71 -1.90
N THR A 117 2.91 -16.09 -2.57
CA THR A 117 2.95 -17.06 -3.66
C THR A 117 3.64 -16.52 -4.93
N MET A 118 3.59 -15.22 -5.16
CA MET A 118 4.15 -14.58 -6.34
C MET A 118 5.61 -14.15 -6.14
N THR A 119 6.00 -13.89 -4.90
CA THR A 119 7.32 -13.35 -4.56
C THR A 119 8.39 -14.43 -4.57
N ASP A 120 9.58 -14.06 -5.07
CA ASP A 120 10.78 -14.89 -4.99
C ASP A 120 11.69 -14.37 -3.86
N PHE A 121 11.84 -15.18 -2.82
CA PHE A 121 12.72 -14.88 -1.67
C PHE A 121 14.15 -15.38 -1.86
N GLU A 122 14.45 -16.09 -2.96
CA GLU A 122 15.81 -16.60 -3.22
C GLU A 122 16.88 -15.50 -3.17
N PRO A 123 16.69 -14.30 -3.76
CA PRO A 123 17.69 -13.25 -3.68
C PRO A 123 17.99 -12.77 -2.24
N LEU A 124 16.98 -12.78 -1.37
CA LEU A 124 17.13 -12.43 0.04
C LEU A 124 17.88 -13.54 0.81
N ILE A 125 17.51 -14.81 0.59
CA ILE A 125 18.17 -15.97 1.21
C ILE A 125 19.63 -16.05 0.76
N ALA A 126 19.89 -15.81 -0.53
CA ALA A 126 21.24 -15.83 -1.09
C ALA A 126 22.15 -14.75 -0.52
N ARG A 127 21.58 -13.57 -0.19
CA ARG A 127 22.31 -12.43 0.38
C ARG A 127 21.53 -11.81 1.56
N PRO A 128 21.63 -12.37 2.77
CA PRO A 128 20.88 -11.90 3.94
C PRO A 128 21.17 -10.44 4.34
N SER A 129 22.33 -9.88 3.96
CA SER A 129 22.65 -8.46 4.16
C SER A 129 21.66 -7.51 3.44
N SER A 130 20.87 -8.00 2.49
CA SER A 130 19.77 -7.27 1.87
C SER A 130 18.68 -6.86 2.86
N LEU A 131 18.53 -7.58 3.98
CA LEU A 131 17.63 -7.19 5.09
C LEU A 131 17.96 -5.79 5.63
N LEU A 132 19.25 -5.44 5.71
CA LEU A 132 19.69 -4.12 6.17
C LEU A 132 19.21 -3.01 5.23
N LEU A 133 19.23 -3.24 3.92
CA LEU A 133 18.76 -2.26 2.92
C LEU A 133 17.24 -2.09 3.00
N GLY A 134 16.50 -3.17 3.20
CA GLY A 134 15.05 -3.11 3.47
C GLY A 134 14.77 -2.34 4.77
N ALA A 135 15.50 -2.63 5.83
CA ALA A 135 15.36 -1.92 7.12
C ALA A 135 15.69 -0.41 7.00
N ALA A 136 16.72 -0.05 6.25
CA ALA A 136 17.07 1.36 6.03
C ALA A 136 15.98 2.13 5.26
N ALA A 137 15.30 1.49 4.33
CA ALA A 137 14.18 2.13 3.62
C ALA A 137 12.98 2.39 4.55
N GLN A 138 12.82 1.64 5.66
CA GLN A 138 11.78 1.90 6.66
C GLN A 138 12.00 3.21 7.45
N LEU A 139 13.16 3.87 7.31
CA LEU A 139 13.35 5.24 7.81
C LEU A 139 12.26 6.19 7.28
N GLY A 140 11.73 5.94 6.08
CA GLY A 140 10.57 6.66 5.56
C GLY A 140 9.35 6.59 6.48
N ILE A 141 9.06 5.43 7.07
CA ILE A 141 7.93 5.23 8.01
C ILE A 141 8.13 6.10 9.27
N PHE A 142 9.29 5.99 9.91
CA PHE A 142 9.55 6.70 11.16
C PHE A 142 9.67 8.21 10.95
N PHE A 143 10.28 8.64 9.85
CA PHE A 143 10.34 10.05 9.49
C PHE A 143 8.93 10.64 9.31
N THR A 144 8.05 9.93 8.63
CA THR A 144 6.67 10.36 8.38
C THR A 144 5.84 10.37 9.66
N PHE A 145 6.05 9.39 10.55
CA PHE A 145 5.44 9.40 11.88
C PHE A 145 5.82 10.67 12.65
N VAL A 146 7.11 10.99 12.70
CA VAL A 146 7.59 12.22 13.37
C VAL A 146 7.02 13.47 12.69
N GLY A 147 7.01 13.53 11.35
CA GLY A 147 6.43 14.63 10.59
C GLY A 147 4.95 14.83 10.89
N ALA A 148 4.16 13.76 10.94
CA ALA A 148 2.75 13.82 11.31
C ALA A 148 2.55 14.31 12.75
N LYS A 149 3.42 13.89 13.68
CA LYS A 149 3.40 14.41 15.06
C LYS A 149 3.68 15.91 15.14
N ILE A 150 4.61 16.42 14.34
CA ILE A 150 4.93 17.86 14.26
C ILE A 150 3.74 18.65 13.72
N LEU A 151 2.97 18.09 12.78
CA LEU A 151 1.74 18.69 12.24
C LEU A 151 0.55 18.63 13.21
N GLY A 152 0.70 17.99 14.37
CA GLY A 152 -0.33 17.94 15.41
C GLY A 152 -1.26 16.72 15.38
N PHE A 153 -1.00 15.73 14.55
CA PHE A 153 -1.76 14.46 14.55
C PHE A 153 -1.57 13.70 15.86
N THR A 154 -2.59 12.97 16.28
CA THR A 154 -2.51 12.05 17.43
C THR A 154 -1.52 10.92 17.17
N ASN A 155 -1.12 10.17 18.18
CA ASN A 155 -0.18 9.05 17.99
C ASN A 155 -0.74 7.98 17.05
N LYS A 156 -2.05 7.67 17.16
CA LYS A 156 -2.74 6.69 16.33
C LYS A 156 -2.82 7.15 14.86
N GLU A 157 -3.16 8.40 14.64
CA GLU A 157 -3.18 8.99 13.29
C GLU A 157 -1.78 9.08 12.70
N ALA A 158 -0.79 9.56 13.47
CA ALA A 158 0.59 9.65 13.02
C ALA A 158 1.18 8.27 12.65
N ALA A 159 0.86 7.21 13.41
CA ALA A 159 1.25 5.85 13.06
C ALA A 159 0.60 5.36 11.75
N SER A 160 -0.68 5.67 11.57
CA SER A 160 -1.42 5.34 10.34
C SER A 160 -0.90 6.11 9.12
N ILE A 161 -0.50 7.39 9.28
CA ILE A 161 0.12 8.19 8.23
C ILE A 161 1.56 7.72 7.99
N GLY A 162 2.29 7.42 9.07
CA GLY A 162 3.68 6.98 9.03
C GLY A 162 3.90 5.77 8.13
N ILE A 163 3.01 4.78 8.22
CA ILE A 163 3.16 3.52 7.48
C ILE A 163 3.15 3.70 5.95
N ILE A 164 2.61 4.82 5.43
CA ILE A 164 2.67 5.16 4.00
C ILE A 164 4.11 5.20 3.50
N GLY A 165 5.06 5.61 4.36
CA GLY A 165 6.48 5.69 4.02
C GLY A 165 7.13 4.35 3.70
N GLY A 166 6.50 3.23 4.07
CA GLY A 166 6.93 1.89 3.68
C GLY A 166 6.56 1.51 2.24
N ALA A 167 5.68 2.28 1.60
CA ALA A 167 5.16 2.01 0.26
C ALA A 167 4.46 0.65 0.13
N ASP A 168 3.66 0.31 1.13
CA ASP A 168 2.93 -0.96 1.24
C ASP A 168 1.45 -0.66 1.51
N GLY A 169 0.66 -0.69 0.43
CA GLY A 169 -0.76 -0.35 0.49
C GLY A 169 -1.59 -1.24 1.44
N PRO A 170 -1.51 -2.58 1.32
CA PRO A 170 -2.20 -3.49 2.23
C PRO A 170 -1.84 -3.28 3.70
N THR A 171 -0.55 -3.07 4.01
CA THR A 171 -0.09 -2.75 5.37
C THR A 171 -0.65 -1.42 5.85
N ALA A 172 -0.69 -0.39 5.00
CA ALA A 172 -1.27 0.90 5.34
C ALA A 172 -2.75 0.78 5.71
N ILE A 173 -3.52 0.02 4.95
CA ILE A 173 -4.93 -0.27 5.26
C ILE A 173 -5.06 -1.02 6.58
N PHE A 174 -4.24 -2.05 6.80
CA PHE A 174 -4.28 -2.86 8.02
C PHE A 174 -4.06 -2.04 9.30
N VAL A 175 -3.06 -1.17 9.29
CA VAL A 175 -2.76 -0.28 10.44
C VAL A 175 -3.85 0.76 10.60
N THR A 176 -4.23 1.44 9.52
CA THR A 176 -5.20 2.55 9.58
C THR A 176 -6.58 2.09 10.04
N THR A 177 -7.04 0.93 9.59
CA THR A 177 -8.34 0.38 10.02
C THR A 177 -8.38 0.16 11.53
N ARG A 178 -7.26 -0.15 12.16
CA ARG A 178 -7.16 -0.37 13.61
C ARG A 178 -6.93 0.90 14.41
N LEU A 179 -6.04 1.79 13.93
CA LEU A 179 -5.58 2.94 14.70
C LEU A 179 -6.35 4.23 14.40
N ALA A 180 -6.70 4.49 13.12
CA ALA A 180 -7.35 5.73 12.67
C ALA A 180 -8.31 5.48 11.49
N PRO A 181 -9.41 4.71 11.68
CA PRO A 181 -10.30 4.31 10.60
C PRO A 181 -10.93 5.48 9.84
N HIS A 182 -11.09 6.66 10.47
CA HIS A 182 -11.59 7.87 9.84
C HIS A 182 -10.66 8.44 8.76
N LEU A 183 -9.35 8.12 8.81
CA LEU A 183 -8.36 8.52 7.79
C LEU A 183 -8.17 7.47 6.68
N LEU A 184 -8.90 6.35 6.73
CA LEU A 184 -8.66 5.20 5.84
C LEU A 184 -8.72 5.58 4.36
N GLY A 185 -9.73 6.34 3.94
CA GLY A 185 -9.88 6.76 2.55
C GLY A 185 -8.70 7.61 2.07
N SER A 186 -8.33 8.63 2.83
CA SER A 186 -7.22 9.54 2.49
C SER A 186 -5.87 8.80 2.45
N ILE A 187 -5.61 7.93 3.44
CA ILE A 187 -4.37 7.15 3.52
C ILE A 187 -4.29 6.11 2.39
N ALA A 188 -5.39 5.43 2.08
CA ALA A 188 -5.40 4.45 0.99
C ALA A 188 -5.16 5.11 -0.37
N VAL A 189 -5.87 6.19 -0.68
CA VAL A 189 -5.65 6.95 -1.93
C VAL A 189 -4.21 7.43 -2.02
N ALA A 190 -3.67 8.03 -0.94
CA ALA A 190 -2.29 8.46 -0.88
C ALA A 190 -1.32 7.29 -1.14
N ALA A 191 -1.43 6.19 -0.39
CA ALA A 191 -0.52 5.04 -0.48
C ALA A 191 -0.47 4.46 -1.91
N TYR A 192 -1.64 4.25 -2.55
CA TYR A 192 -1.69 3.66 -3.89
C TYR A 192 -1.27 4.65 -4.99
N CYS A 193 -1.59 5.93 -4.86
CA CYS A 193 -1.09 6.94 -5.78
C CYS A 193 0.44 7.03 -5.74
N TYR A 194 1.06 6.92 -4.55
CA TYR A 194 2.52 7.00 -4.45
C TYR A 194 3.23 5.75 -4.96
N MET A 195 2.66 4.57 -4.76
CA MET A 195 3.18 3.35 -5.37
C MET A 195 3.29 3.52 -6.89
N ALA A 196 2.29 4.15 -7.50
CA ALA A 196 2.30 4.47 -8.92
C ALA A 196 3.38 5.49 -9.34
N LEU A 197 3.76 6.38 -8.42
CA LEU A 197 4.78 7.41 -8.67
C LEU A 197 6.22 6.95 -8.39
N VAL A 198 6.44 5.71 -7.94
CA VAL A 198 7.78 5.12 -7.73
C VAL A 198 8.73 5.38 -8.90
N PRO A 199 8.35 5.10 -10.19
CA PRO A 199 9.22 5.32 -11.32
C PRO A 199 9.56 6.81 -11.60
N VAL A 200 8.82 7.73 -10.98
CA VAL A 200 9.02 9.18 -11.12
C VAL A 200 9.83 9.74 -9.96
N ILE A 201 9.53 9.32 -8.73
CA ILE A 201 10.14 9.86 -7.51
C ILE A 201 11.54 9.29 -7.27
N GLN A 202 11.75 7.99 -7.48
CA GLN A 202 13.02 7.34 -7.15
C GLN A 202 14.20 7.79 -8.02
N PRO A 203 14.11 7.87 -9.38
CA PRO A 203 15.27 8.15 -10.22
C PRO A 203 16.00 9.47 -9.92
N PRO A 204 15.32 10.60 -9.66
CA PRO A 204 16.01 11.84 -9.28
C PRO A 204 16.81 11.69 -7.99
N ILE A 205 16.24 11.02 -6.97
CA ILE A 205 16.87 10.80 -5.67
C ILE A 205 18.09 9.89 -5.81
N MET A 206 17.94 8.80 -6.57
CA MET A 206 19.02 7.85 -6.85
C MET A 206 20.19 8.55 -7.53
N LYS A 207 19.92 9.39 -8.55
CA LYS A 207 20.95 10.15 -9.28
C LYS A 207 21.62 11.21 -8.40
N ALA A 208 20.87 11.89 -7.56
CA ALA A 208 21.40 12.91 -6.65
C ALA A 208 22.34 12.32 -5.59
N LEU A 209 22.03 11.10 -5.12
CA LEU A 209 22.78 10.44 -4.04
C LEU A 209 23.91 9.52 -4.53
N THR A 210 23.97 9.18 -5.82
CA THR A 210 25.00 8.28 -6.36
C THR A 210 25.80 8.92 -7.47
N THR A 211 27.09 8.60 -7.54
CA THR A 211 27.96 8.97 -8.65
C THR A 211 27.75 8.03 -9.85
N GLU A 212 28.14 8.46 -11.02
CA GLU A 212 28.06 7.63 -12.24
C GLU A 212 28.88 6.33 -12.10
N LYS A 213 30.06 6.42 -11.51
CA LYS A 213 30.94 5.25 -11.25
C LYS A 213 30.26 4.24 -10.32
N GLU A 214 29.55 4.70 -9.28
CA GLU A 214 28.81 3.83 -8.38
C GLU A 214 27.64 3.13 -9.08
N ARG A 215 26.97 3.83 -10.00
CA ARG A 215 25.83 3.25 -10.77
C ARG A 215 26.28 2.19 -11.79
N GLN A 216 27.51 2.27 -12.27
CA GLN A 216 28.11 1.33 -13.21
C GLN A 216 28.64 0.05 -12.56
N ILE A 217 28.64 -0.06 -11.23
CA ILE A 217 29.11 -1.25 -10.53
C ILE A 217 28.29 -2.47 -10.94
N VAL A 218 28.93 -3.44 -11.58
CA VAL A 218 28.34 -4.74 -11.93
C VAL A 218 28.53 -5.69 -10.75
N MET A 219 27.41 -6.23 -10.25
CA MET A 219 27.41 -7.15 -9.11
C MET A 219 27.58 -8.59 -9.56
N THR A 220 28.36 -9.37 -8.80
CA THR A 220 28.52 -10.80 -9.05
C THR A 220 27.23 -11.55 -8.77
N ALA A 221 26.93 -12.58 -9.57
CA ALA A 221 25.73 -13.41 -9.41
C ALA A 221 25.61 -13.94 -7.96
N PRO A 222 24.40 -13.96 -7.40
CA PRO A 222 24.19 -14.49 -6.05
C PRO A 222 24.48 -16.01 -6.03
N ARG A 223 24.75 -16.56 -4.84
CA ARG A 223 24.88 -18.00 -4.65
C ARG A 223 23.56 -18.71 -4.98
N ARG A 224 23.64 -19.93 -5.42
CA ARG A 224 22.46 -20.80 -5.55
C ARG A 224 21.93 -21.16 -4.16
N VAL A 225 20.60 -21.11 -4.01
CA VAL A 225 19.90 -21.49 -2.77
C VAL A 225 19.32 -22.89 -2.93
N SER A 226 19.51 -23.73 -1.93
CA SER A 226 18.98 -25.10 -1.93
C SER A 226 17.45 -25.10 -1.72
N LYS A 227 16.77 -26.15 -2.18
CA LYS A 227 15.33 -26.33 -1.95
C LYS A 227 14.99 -26.36 -0.45
N THR A 228 15.85 -26.96 0.35
CA THR A 228 15.68 -27.04 1.82
C THR A 228 15.73 -25.65 2.45
N GLU A 229 16.66 -24.77 2.04
CA GLU A 229 16.73 -23.39 2.54
C GLU A 229 15.45 -22.61 2.17
N LYS A 230 14.94 -22.78 0.94
CA LYS A 230 13.70 -22.12 0.47
C LYS A 230 12.47 -22.54 1.28
N ILE A 231 12.39 -23.82 1.69
CA ILE A 231 11.29 -24.34 2.51
C ILE A 231 11.43 -23.93 3.98
N LEU A 232 12.64 -23.95 4.54
CA LEU A 232 12.87 -23.61 5.94
C LEU A 232 12.75 -22.11 6.20
N PHE A 233 13.11 -21.27 5.24
CA PHE A 233 13.10 -19.82 5.39
C PHE A 233 11.74 -19.28 5.86
N PRO A 234 10.61 -19.55 5.20
CA PRO A 234 9.30 -19.03 5.63
C PRO A 234 8.88 -19.54 7.00
N ILE A 235 9.24 -20.77 7.37
CA ILE A 235 8.94 -21.35 8.68
C ILE A 235 9.71 -20.60 9.77
N ILE A 236 11.02 -20.43 9.58
CA ILE A 236 11.90 -19.78 10.54
C ILE A 236 11.49 -18.31 10.73
N VAL A 237 11.25 -17.57 9.63
CA VAL A 237 10.82 -16.16 9.69
C VAL A 237 9.50 -16.03 10.43
N THR A 238 8.52 -16.90 10.17
CA THR A 238 7.23 -16.89 10.87
C THR A 238 7.42 -17.10 12.36
N ILE A 239 8.21 -18.08 12.78
CA ILE A 239 8.46 -18.38 14.20
C ILE A 239 9.13 -17.19 14.88
N ILE A 240 10.20 -16.63 14.27
CA ILE A 240 10.94 -15.50 14.85
C ILE A 240 10.02 -14.29 15.01
N VAL A 241 9.27 -13.93 13.96
CA VAL A 241 8.38 -12.76 14.01
C VAL A 241 7.24 -12.96 15.00
N ALA A 242 6.59 -14.13 15.01
CA ALA A 242 5.48 -14.41 15.92
C ALA A 242 5.90 -14.38 17.40
N LEU A 243 7.12 -14.83 17.71
CA LEU A 243 7.63 -14.81 19.08
C LEU A 243 8.14 -13.43 19.52
N THR A 244 8.63 -12.60 18.58
CA THR A 244 9.17 -11.28 18.92
C THR A 244 8.12 -10.17 18.85
N LEU A 245 7.18 -10.25 17.90
CA LEU A 245 6.17 -9.23 17.64
C LEU A 245 4.85 -9.87 17.19
N PRO A 246 4.01 -10.32 18.13
CA PRO A 246 2.75 -11.03 17.83
C PRO A 246 1.80 -10.25 16.89
N ASP A 247 1.76 -8.92 17.00
CA ASP A 247 0.91 -8.07 16.15
C ASP A 247 1.30 -8.06 14.67
N ALA A 248 2.55 -8.39 14.33
CA ALA A 248 3.00 -8.58 12.94
C ALA A 248 2.76 -10.01 12.44
N ALA A 249 2.48 -10.97 13.33
CA ALA A 249 2.48 -12.40 13.02
C ALA A 249 1.49 -12.76 11.91
N ILE A 250 0.32 -12.12 11.90
CA ILE A 250 -0.71 -12.44 10.90
C ILE A 250 -0.31 -12.01 9.49
N LEU A 251 0.28 -10.82 9.31
CA LEU A 251 0.73 -10.32 8.02
C LEU A 251 1.92 -11.13 7.51
N VAL A 252 2.96 -11.24 8.33
CA VAL A 252 4.19 -11.97 7.96
C VAL A 252 3.89 -13.46 7.83
N GLY A 253 3.06 -14.05 8.70
CA GLY A 253 2.65 -15.44 8.63
C GLY A 253 1.92 -15.77 7.33
N CYS A 254 0.97 -14.95 6.90
CA CYS A 254 0.29 -15.13 5.61
C CYS A 254 1.26 -14.99 4.42
N LEU A 255 2.17 -14.01 4.45
CA LEU A 255 3.21 -13.85 3.44
C LEU A 255 4.08 -15.11 3.34
N MET A 256 4.55 -15.60 4.48
CA MET A 256 5.41 -16.77 4.58
C MET A 256 4.66 -18.06 4.24
N MET A 257 3.37 -18.18 4.59
CA MET A 257 2.51 -19.29 4.18
C MET A 257 2.40 -19.36 2.65
N GLY A 258 2.16 -18.22 1.98
CA GLY A 258 2.12 -18.15 0.53
C GLY A 258 3.44 -18.61 -0.10
N ASN A 259 4.57 -18.14 0.44
CA ASN A 259 5.89 -18.57 -0.02
C ASN A 259 6.15 -20.07 0.22
N LEU A 260 5.78 -20.59 1.39
CA LEU A 260 5.91 -22.01 1.70
C LEU A 260 5.08 -22.88 0.73
N MET A 261 3.86 -22.46 0.40
CA MET A 261 3.02 -23.14 -0.59
C MET A 261 3.71 -23.22 -1.95
N LYS A 262 4.35 -22.14 -2.40
CA LYS A 262 5.11 -22.06 -3.64
C LYS A 262 6.34 -22.97 -3.62
N GLU A 263 7.20 -22.82 -2.61
CA GLU A 263 8.51 -23.47 -2.56
C GLU A 263 8.40 -24.98 -2.24
N SER A 264 7.34 -25.40 -1.55
CA SER A 264 7.09 -26.83 -1.29
C SER A 264 6.83 -27.63 -2.58
N GLY A 265 6.09 -27.02 -3.51
CA GLY A 265 5.70 -27.64 -4.79
C GLY A 265 4.65 -28.74 -4.67
N VAL A 266 4.07 -28.97 -3.46
CA VAL A 266 3.08 -30.05 -3.23
C VAL A 266 1.63 -29.59 -3.35
N VAL A 267 1.38 -28.27 -3.39
CA VAL A 267 0.04 -27.67 -3.43
C VAL A 267 -0.10 -26.66 -4.60
N GLU A 268 0.45 -26.97 -5.74
CA GLU A 268 0.55 -26.06 -6.90
C GLU A 268 -0.80 -25.45 -7.30
N ARG A 269 -1.88 -26.25 -7.26
CA ARG A 269 -3.23 -25.78 -7.60
C ARG A 269 -3.70 -24.67 -6.67
N ILE A 270 -3.52 -24.85 -5.35
CA ILE A 270 -3.91 -23.84 -4.35
C ILE A 270 -3.01 -22.61 -4.44
N THR A 271 -1.72 -22.80 -4.70
CA THR A 271 -0.75 -21.71 -4.91
C THR A 271 -1.16 -20.81 -6.07
N LYS A 272 -1.54 -21.40 -7.21
CA LYS A 272 -2.05 -20.64 -8.38
C LYS A 272 -3.32 -19.89 -8.03
N THR A 273 -4.29 -20.53 -7.37
CA THR A 273 -5.54 -19.87 -6.95
C THR A 273 -5.26 -18.72 -5.98
N ALA A 274 -4.36 -18.90 -5.02
CA ALA A 274 -4.03 -17.85 -4.05
C ALA A 274 -3.36 -16.62 -4.70
N GLY A 275 -2.45 -16.85 -5.66
CA GLY A 275 -1.72 -15.79 -6.34
C GLY A 275 -2.50 -15.07 -7.46
N ASN A 276 -3.58 -15.67 -7.96
CA ASN A 276 -4.38 -15.12 -9.05
C ASN A 276 -5.82 -14.82 -8.61
N GLU A 277 -6.68 -15.84 -8.55
CA GLU A 277 -8.12 -15.65 -8.39
C GLU A 277 -8.47 -15.05 -7.03
N LEU A 278 -7.92 -15.62 -5.94
CA LEU A 278 -8.18 -15.12 -4.59
C LEU A 278 -7.68 -13.68 -4.45
N MET A 279 -6.44 -13.43 -4.87
CA MET A 279 -5.85 -12.09 -4.80
C MET A 279 -6.66 -11.07 -5.59
N ASN A 280 -7.12 -11.42 -6.80
CA ASN A 280 -7.93 -10.54 -7.64
C ASN A 280 -9.29 -10.24 -6.99
N ILE A 281 -9.98 -11.24 -6.45
CA ILE A 281 -11.28 -11.08 -5.76
C ILE A 281 -11.11 -10.15 -4.55
N ILE A 282 -10.11 -10.43 -3.71
CA ILE A 282 -9.85 -9.62 -2.50
C ILE A 282 -9.47 -8.18 -2.88
N THR A 283 -8.69 -8.01 -3.94
CA THR A 283 -8.30 -6.68 -4.45
C THR A 283 -9.51 -5.87 -4.91
N ILE A 284 -10.47 -6.50 -5.60
CA ILE A 284 -11.74 -5.85 -6.00
C ILE A 284 -12.51 -5.42 -4.75
N PHE A 285 -12.73 -6.34 -3.81
CA PHE A 285 -13.52 -6.05 -2.60
C PHE A 285 -12.88 -4.97 -1.74
N LEU A 286 -11.57 -5.08 -1.51
CA LEU A 286 -10.81 -4.10 -0.73
C LEU A 286 -10.81 -2.75 -1.42
N GLY A 287 -10.43 -2.68 -2.70
CA GLY A 287 -10.32 -1.43 -3.43
C GLY A 287 -11.66 -0.71 -3.53
N PHE A 288 -12.72 -1.42 -3.90
CA PHE A 288 -14.05 -0.85 -4.04
C PHE A 288 -14.60 -0.33 -2.70
N SER A 289 -14.55 -1.16 -1.64
CA SER A 289 -15.08 -0.76 -0.34
C SER A 289 -14.28 0.35 0.33
N VAL A 290 -12.94 0.34 0.20
CA VAL A 290 -12.10 1.44 0.68
C VAL A 290 -12.34 2.72 -0.12
N GLY A 291 -12.54 2.62 -1.43
CA GLY A 291 -12.98 3.75 -2.27
C GLY A 291 -14.27 4.38 -1.75
N CYS A 292 -15.22 3.56 -1.31
CA CYS A 292 -16.49 4.03 -0.76
C CYS A 292 -16.34 4.77 0.59
N THR A 293 -15.25 4.59 1.33
CA THR A 293 -14.98 5.39 2.54
C THR A 293 -14.54 6.83 2.23
N THR A 294 -14.23 7.12 0.97
CA THR A 294 -13.63 8.38 0.52
C THR A 294 -14.73 9.34 0.04
N ASN A 295 -15.45 9.92 0.98
CA ASN A 295 -16.48 10.92 0.71
C ASN A 295 -15.96 12.37 0.90
N ALA A 296 -16.76 13.35 0.48
CA ALA A 296 -16.39 14.76 0.54
C ALA A 296 -16.05 15.24 1.97
N ALA A 297 -16.73 14.72 3.00
CA ALA A 297 -16.52 15.15 4.37
C ALA A 297 -15.18 14.64 4.93
N THR A 298 -14.80 13.42 4.58
CA THR A 298 -13.56 12.78 5.05
C THR A 298 -12.34 13.15 4.21
N PHE A 299 -12.53 13.50 2.93
CA PHE A 299 -11.42 13.72 1.99
C PHE A 299 -11.11 15.19 1.72
N LEU A 300 -12.12 16.07 1.61
CA LEU A 300 -11.92 17.51 1.31
C LEU A 300 -11.62 18.31 2.58
N ASN A 301 -10.50 17.97 3.23
CA ASN A 301 -10.02 18.67 4.41
C ASN A 301 -8.50 18.91 4.32
N ILE A 302 -7.98 19.78 5.19
CA ILE A 302 -6.55 20.12 5.21
C ILE A 302 -5.70 18.89 5.57
N GLN A 303 -6.20 17.99 6.43
CA GLN A 303 -5.48 16.79 6.85
C GLN A 303 -5.15 15.87 5.67
N THR A 304 -6.07 15.75 4.70
CA THR A 304 -5.81 14.98 3.47
C THR A 304 -4.66 15.57 2.66
N VAL A 305 -4.57 16.90 2.56
CA VAL A 305 -3.44 17.55 1.87
C VAL A 305 -2.13 17.31 2.62
N GLU A 306 -2.14 17.41 3.94
CA GLU A 306 -0.98 17.12 4.79
C GLU A 306 -0.52 15.66 4.64
N ILE A 307 -1.46 14.70 4.63
CA ILE A 307 -1.17 13.27 4.39
C ILE A 307 -0.53 13.07 3.02
N ILE A 308 -1.07 13.73 1.98
CA ILE A 308 -0.54 13.68 0.63
C ILE A 308 0.89 14.21 0.58
N VAL A 309 1.17 15.37 1.13
CA VAL A 309 2.51 15.96 1.13
C VAL A 309 3.50 15.10 1.93
N LEU A 310 3.10 14.67 3.12
CA LEU A 310 3.92 13.78 3.95
C LEU A 310 4.27 12.47 3.25
N GLY A 311 3.31 11.87 2.54
CA GLY A 311 3.52 10.63 1.81
C GLY A 311 4.58 10.75 0.70
N ILE A 312 4.56 11.86 -0.08
CA ILE A 312 5.59 12.12 -1.12
C ILE A 312 6.97 12.23 -0.47
N VAL A 313 7.08 13.02 0.61
CA VAL A 313 8.34 13.21 1.33
C VAL A 313 8.81 11.90 1.94
N ALA A 314 7.90 11.14 2.56
CA ALA A 314 8.17 9.84 3.14
C ALA A 314 8.83 8.87 2.16
N PHE A 315 8.26 8.80 0.97
CA PHE A 315 8.75 7.95 -0.11
C PHE A 315 10.16 8.36 -0.55
N GLY A 316 10.40 9.68 -0.61
CA GLY A 316 11.72 10.23 -0.90
C GLY A 316 12.75 9.86 0.18
N VAL A 317 12.39 10.01 1.45
CA VAL A 317 13.26 9.67 2.60
C VAL A 317 13.55 8.17 2.65
N GLY A 318 12.54 7.31 2.44
CA GLY A 318 12.75 5.86 2.40
C GLY A 318 13.71 5.45 1.27
N THR A 319 13.51 6.00 0.07
CA THR A 319 14.43 5.78 -1.06
C THR A 319 15.85 6.27 -0.74
N ALA A 320 15.97 7.47 -0.17
CA ALA A 320 17.27 8.04 0.20
C ALA A 320 17.97 7.20 1.28
N GLY A 321 17.25 6.77 2.32
CA GLY A 321 17.77 5.92 3.38
C GLY A 321 18.35 4.61 2.86
N GLY A 322 17.60 3.93 1.98
CA GLY A 322 18.05 2.70 1.33
C GLY A 322 19.30 2.91 0.46
N VAL A 323 19.33 3.96 -0.37
CA VAL A 323 20.48 4.29 -1.23
C VAL A 323 21.70 4.68 -0.40
N LEU A 324 21.54 5.47 0.65
CA LEU A 324 22.65 5.89 1.53
C LEU A 324 23.26 4.68 2.24
N LEU A 325 22.45 3.76 2.78
CA LEU A 325 22.99 2.54 3.34
C LEU A 325 23.64 1.66 2.26
N GLY A 326 23.08 1.64 1.04
CA GLY A 326 23.71 0.99 -0.10
C GLY A 326 25.11 1.55 -0.41
N LYS A 327 25.30 2.87 -0.28
CA LYS A 327 26.64 3.50 -0.39
C LYS A 327 27.60 3.07 0.73
N VAL A 328 27.10 3.03 1.96
CA VAL A 328 27.91 2.52 3.09
C VAL A 328 28.34 1.08 2.82
N MET A 329 27.42 0.23 2.39
CA MET A 329 27.73 -1.16 2.02
C MET A 329 28.70 -1.23 0.83
N CYS A 330 28.58 -0.36 -0.16
CA CYS A 330 29.52 -0.23 -1.28
C CYS A 330 30.93 0.08 -0.78
N LEU A 331 31.07 1.05 0.12
CA LEU A 331 32.36 1.43 0.72
C LEU A 331 32.96 0.27 1.53
N VAL A 332 32.19 -0.35 2.41
CA VAL A 332 32.63 -1.48 3.24
C VAL A 332 33.04 -2.70 2.42
N THR A 333 32.37 -2.92 1.30
CA THR A 333 32.66 -4.06 0.41
C THR A 333 33.65 -3.73 -0.70
N HIS A 334 34.28 -2.56 -0.66
CA HIS A 334 35.24 -2.10 -1.68
C HIS A 334 34.67 -2.15 -3.11
N GLY A 335 33.46 -1.64 -3.30
CA GLY A 335 32.83 -1.52 -4.63
C GLY A 335 32.15 -2.80 -5.15
N LYS A 336 31.86 -3.79 -4.30
CA LYS A 336 31.16 -5.02 -4.71
C LYS A 336 29.63 -4.91 -4.73
N ILE A 337 29.08 -3.91 -4.07
CA ILE A 337 27.64 -3.68 -3.99
C ILE A 337 27.30 -2.37 -4.69
N ASN A 338 26.36 -2.43 -5.64
CA ASN A 338 25.85 -1.23 -6.29
C ASN A 338 24.83 -0.53 -5.39
N PRO A 339 25.05 0.75 -5.02
CA PRO A 339 24.15 1.48 -4.12
C PRO A 339 22.71 1.60 -4.62
N LEU A 340 22.50 1.51 -5.94
CA LEU A 340 21.15 1.61 -6.53
C LEU A 340 20.19 0.55 -5.99
N ILE A 341 20.68 -0.64 -5.61
CA ILE A 341 19.79 -1.69 -5.08
C ILE A 341 19.13 -1.30 -3.75
N GLY A 342 19.72 -0.34 -3.02
CA GLY A 342 19.15 0.18 -1.79
C GLY A 342 17.82 0.92 -2.01
N SER A 343 17.62 1.56 -3.17
CA SER A 343 16.33 2.19 -3.49
C SER A 343 15.17 1.20 -3.57
N ALA A 344 15.47 -0.08 -3.81
CA ALA A 344 14.48 -1.14 -3.84
C ALA A 344 14.01 -1.61 -2.45
N GLY A 345 14.64 -1.11 -1.37
CA GLY A 345 14.25 -1.44 0.00
C GLY A 345 12.86 -0.98 0.42
N VAL A 346 12.19 -0.10 -0.34
CA VAL A 346 10.78 0.22 -0.18
C VAL A 346 9.92 -0.96 -0.64
N SER A 347 8.75 -1.16 -0.02
CA SER A 347 7.93 -2.38 -0.20
C SER A 347 7.14 -2.44 -1.52
N ALA A 348 7.36 -1.53 -2.46
CA ALA A 348 6.70 -1.53 -3.77
C ALA A 348 7.25 -2.67 -4.66
N VAL A 349 6.80 -3.89 -4.45
CA VAL A 349 7.26 -5.10 -5.17
C VAL A 349 6.42 -5.33 -6.43
N PRO A 350 7.03 -5.61 -7.58
CA PRO A 350 8.46 -5.56 -7.92
C PRO A 350 8.89 -4.21 -8.53
N MET A 351 8.09 -3.16 -8.40
CA MET A 351 8.30 -1.88 -9.10
C MET A 351 9.62 -1.21 -8.73
N ALA A 352 9.93 -1.11 -7.44
CA ALA A 352 11.15 -0.45 -6.98
C ALA A 352 12.42 -1.19 -7.48
N ALA A 353 12.40 -2.52 -7.50
CA ALA A 353 13.50 -3.31 -8.06
C ALA A 353 13.68 -3.08 -9.58
N ARG A 354 12.57 -2.93 -10.32
CA ARG A 354 12.61 -2.59 -11.76
C ARG A 354 13.16 -1.20 -12.01
N VAL A 355 12.87 -0.23 -11.13
CA VAL A 355 13.44 1.12 -11.22
C VAL A 355 14.94 1.07 -10.99
N SER A 356 15.42 0.34 -9.97
CA SER A 356 16.85 0.12 -9.72
C SER A 356 17.55 -0.50 -10.95
N GLN A 357 16.93 -1.51 -11.57
CA GLN A 357 17.42 -2.13 -12.81
C GLN A 357 17.53 -1.10 -13.94
N LYS A 358 16.45 -0.32 -14.18
CA LYS A 358 16.40 0.66 -15.26
C LYS A 358 17.45 1.75 -15.09
N GLU A 359 17.69 2.23 -13.89
CA GLU A 359 18.73 3.25 -13.62
C GLU A 359 20.14 2.66 -13.73
N GLY A 360 20.36 1.38 -13.33
CA GLY A 360 21.61 0.68 -13.57
C GLY A 360 21.94 0.53 -15.05
N GLN A 361 20.96 0.11 -15.86
CA GLN A 361 21.11 -0.04 -17.31
C GLN A 361 21.29 1.30 -18.05
N ARG A 362 20.79 2.41 -17.49
CA ARG A 362 21.06 3.75 -18.04
C ARG A 362 22.52 4.16 -17.87
N ALA A 363 23.16 3.71 -16.79
CA ALA A 363 24.57 4.00 -16.54
C ALA A 363 25.51 3.03 -17.27
N ASP A 364 25.12 1.77 -17.40
CA ASP A 364 25.79 0.72 -18.14
C ASP A 364 24.76 -0.30 -18.66
N PRO A 365 24.54 -0.40 -19.99
CA PRO A 365 23.56 -1.33 -20.58
C PRO A 365 23.78 -2.80 -20.22
N GLY A 366 24.99 -3.19 -19.87
CA GLY A 366 25.35 -4.53 -19.41
C GLY A 366 25.04 -4.79 -17.94
N ASN A 367 24.59 -3.80 -17.18
CA ASN A 367 24.40 -3.92 -15.73
C ASN A 367 23.01 -4.46 -15.39
N PHE A 368 22.93 -5.72 -14.95
CA PHE A 368 21.70 -6.41 -14.57
C PHE A 368 21.54 -6.44 -13.05
N LEU A 369 20.85 -5.45 -12.49
CA LEU A 369 20.64 -5.29 -11.05
C LEU A 369 19.36 -5.94 -10.51
N LEU A 370 18.41 -6.37 -11.35
CA LEU A 370 17.09 -6.82 -10.93
C LEU A 370 17.15 -7.92 -9.84
N MET A 371 17.93 -8.97 -10.10
CA MET A 371 18.08 -10.08 -9.16
C MET A 371 18.65 -9.62 -7.80
N HIS A 372 19.55 -8.64 -7.82
CA HIS A 372 20.14 -8.08 -6.61
C HIS A 372 19.20 -7.13 -5.89
N ALA A 373 18.39 -6.36 -6.63
CA ALA A 373 17.42 -5.41 -6.10
C ALA A 373 16.17 -6.11 -5.51
N MET A 374 15.83 -7.31 -5.98
CA MET A 374 14.72 -8.09 -5.43
C MET A 374 14.95 -8.46 -3.95
N GLY A 375 16.19 -8.73 -3.54
CA GLY A 375 16.50 -9.03 -2.13
C GLY A 375 16.07 -7.90 -1.17
N PRO A 376 16.58 -6.67 -1.32
CA PRO A 376 16.12 -5.51 -0.55
C PRO A 376 14.62 -5.24 -0.69
N ASN A 377 14.04 -5.44 -1.88
CA ASN A 377 12.63 -5.15 -2.14
C ASN A 377 11.71 -6.07 -1.31
N VAL A 378 12.02 -7.35 -1.27
CA VAL A 378 11.30 -8.34 -0.46
C VAL A 378 11.55 -8.12 1.04
N ALA A 379 12.78 -7.74 1.41
CA ALA A 379 13.11 -7.36 2.78
C ALA A 379 12.27 -6.14 3.25
N GLY A 380 11.96 -5.22 2.34
CA GLY A 380 11.07 -4.09 2.59
C GLY A 380 9.66 -4.51 3.00
N VAL A 381 9.09 -5.53 2.35
CA VAL A 381 7.73 -6.04 2.68
C VAL A 381 7.69 -6.64 4.09
N ILE A 382 8.72 -7.40 4.46
CA ILE A 382 8.83 -7.92 5.83
C ILE A 382 8.99 -6.73 6.80
N GLY A 383 9.81 -5.73 6.43
CA GLY A 383 10.08 -4.54 7.23
C GLY A 383 8.82 -3.70 7.48
N SER A 384 8.00 -3.45 6.47
CA SER A 384 6.75 -2.71 6.61
C SER A 384 5.73 -3.46 7.48
N ALA A 385 5.60 -4.79 7.33
CA ALA A 385 4.74 -5.61 8.16
C ALA A 385 5.20 -5.64 9.64
N VAL A 386 6.52 -5.68 9.88
CA VAL A 386 7.09 -5.56 11.23
C VAL A 386 6.83 -4.16 11.81
N ALA A 387 7.05 -3.09 11.05
CA ALA A 387 6.76 -1.73 11.49
C ALA A 387 5.28 -1.53 11.83
N ALA A 388 4.37 -2.14 11.04
CA ALA A 388 2.94 -2.16 11.33
C ALA A 388 2.65 -2.82 12.69
N GLY A 389 3.24 -3.97 12.95
CA GLY A 389 3.12 -4.66 14.24
C GLY A 389 3.63 -3.79 15.40
N VAL A 390 4.78 -3.12 15.23
CA VAL A 390 5.31 -2.18 16.25
C VAL A 390 4.32 -1.06 16.53
N PHE A 391 3.74 -0.44 15.50
CA PHE A 391 2.78 0.64 15.70
C PHE A 391 1.48 0.16 16.37
N ILE A 392 1.01 -1.03 16.03
CA ILE A 392 -0.16 -1.62 16.67
C ILE A 392 0.14 -1.96 18.13
N ALA A 393 1.30 -2.57 18.43
CA ALA A 393 1.70 -2.88 19.80
C ALA A 393 1.85 -1.64 20.70
N LEU A 394 2.31 -0.50 20.14
CA LEU A 394 2.53 0.73 20.88
C LEU A 394 1.28 1.59 21.03
N PHE A 395 0.37 1.58 20.06
CA PHE A 395 -0.73 2.54 19.96
C PHE A 395 -2.10 1.88 19.77
N GLY A 396 -2.18 0.58 19.65
CA GLY A 396 -3.40 -0.21 19.43
C GLY A 396 -4.37 -0.33 20.60
#